data_dcff14aba289efb846660f5f6962fade
#
_entry.id   dcff14aba289efb846660f5f6962fade
#
_cell.length_a   1.000
_cell.length_b   1.000
_cell.length_c   1.000
_cell.angle_alpha   90.00
_cell.angle_beta   90.00
_cell.angle_gamma   90.00
#
_symmetry.space_group_name_H-M   'P 1'
#
loop_
_entity.id
_entity.type
_entity.pdbx_description
1 polymer ?
#
loop_
_entity_poly.entity_id
_entity_poly.type
_entity_poly.pdbx_seq_one_letter_code
_entity_poly.pdbx_strand_id
1 'polypeptide(L)'
;MAGGKVDPPSPEDSRYGRPRALGMKGLADEVFDDSRPSFKISNSQFGFRVRGNSEVSMLGDYYLLDWTVSWWHGMRSTPVVKSDQVEALNTFFFKHAISRVSGNPFPPKPDQDLMEYKFYDAIGTSCQSYIPSLKGVLRGEFSYEIGLPVNKTEDGTTFTGNSERDQMNAGVTFDRPVLIPWLQDRGWDVLDCSIGTFSQYKFGDVGRVRETFGWKDRTQTNFTLLIKSRFYHSEFRPVMNFLYNTRNWGYGAFVLAWLPTVHMRYSLGFMWIFARDPTDSGVASSENGDMLFFKIGYEF
;
A
#
# COMPACT_ATOMS: atom_id res chain seq x y z
N MET A 1 0.72 -32.33 36.53
CA MET A 1 0.93 -31.89 35.14
C MET A 1 -0.24 -31.00 34.75
N ALA A 2 -0.06 -29.70 34.78
CA ALA A 2 -1.10 -28.73 34.43
C ALA A 2 -1.04 -28.47 32.92
N GLY A 3 -2.05 -28.94 32.19
CA GLY A 3 -2.22 -28.66 30.77
C GLY A 3 -2.71 -27.24 30.59
N GLY A 4 -1.80 -26.35 30.21
CA GLY A 4 -2.18 -24.99 29.78
C GLY A 4 -2.99 -25.06 28.51
N LYS A 5 -4.23 -24.58 28.53
CA LYS A 5 -5.02 -24.30 27.35
C LYS A 5 -4.33 -23.17 26.56
N VAL A 6 -3.91 -23.47 25.34
CA VAL A 6 -3.51 -22.45 24.37
C VAL A 6 -4.82 -21.96 23.74
N ASP A 7 -5.22 -20.74 24.07
CA ASP A 7 -6.37 -20.12 23.43
C ASP A 7 -6.10 -19.94 21.92
N PRO A 8 -7.07 -20.21 21.05
CA PRO A 8 -6.91 -19.97 19.62
C PRO A 8 -6.74 -18.47 19.36
N PRO A 9 -5.90 -18.07 18.37
CA PRO A 9 -5.71 -16.67 18.03
C PRO A 9 -7.04 -16.03 17.66
N SER A 10 -7.29 -14.82 18.19
CA SER A 10 -8.55 -14.11 17.95
C SER A 10 -8.73 -13.76 16.47
N PRO A 11 -9.98 -13.73 15.96
CA PRO A 11 -10.26 -13.39 14.56
C PRO A 11 -9.78 -11.98 14.14
N GLU A 12 -9.47 -11.11 15.09
CA GLU A 12 -8.95 -9.76 14.83
C GLU A 12 -7.52 -9.75 14.32
N ASP A 13 -6.73 -10.78 14.60
CA ASP A 13 -5.33 -10.87 14.15
C ASP A 13 -5.18 -11.12 12.64
N SER A 14 -6.25 -11.48 11.93
CA SER A 14 -6.22 -11.81 10.51
C SER A 14 -6.56 -10.66 9.56
N ARG A 15 -7.10 -9.53 10.06
CA ARG A 15 -7.66 -8.46 9.21
C ARG A 15 -6.66 -7.44 8.70
N TYR A 16 -5.49 -7.38 9.31
CA TYR A 16 -4.42 -6.52 8.82
C TYR A 16 -3.26 -7.41 8.44
N GLY A 17 -2.96 -7.50 7.14
CA GLY A 17 -1.79 -8.18 6.59
C GLY A 17 -0.51 -7.52 7.10
N ARG A 18 -0.20 -7.71 8.38
CA ARG A 18 1.01 -7.21 9.02
C ARG A 18 2.19 -8.03 8.48
N PRO A 19 3.25 -7.41 8.00
CA PRO A 19 4.42 -8.15 7.58
C PRO A 19 4.97 -8.91 8.79
N ARG A 20 4.84 -10.22 8.78
CA ARG A 20 5.50 -11.14 9.73
C ARG A 20 7.03 -11.15 9.55
N ALA A 21 7.55 -10.24 8.74
CA ALA A 21 8.96 -10.12 8.47
C ALA A 21 9.70 -9.66 9.72
N LEU A 22 10.58 -10.51 10.21
CA LEU A 22 11.70 -10.19 11.10
C LEU A 22 11.40 -9.93 12.58
N GLY A 23 10.42 -10.56 13.20
CA GLY A 23 10.27 -10.47 14.67
C GLY A 23 9.98 -9.06 15.21
N MET A 24 9.63 -8.11 14.32
CA MET A 24 9.21 -6.75 14.70
C MET A 24 7.73 -6.67 15.10
N LYS A 25 6.98 -7.78 15.00
CA LYS A 25 5.55 -7.80 15.33
C LYS A 25 5.30 -7.36 16.77
N GLY A 26 6.06 -7.88 17.73
CA GLY A 26 5.93 -7.50 19.14
C GLY A 26 6.27 -6.03 19.38
N LEU A 27 7.34 -5.53 18.74
CA LEU A 27 7.78 -4.15 18.90
C LEU A 27 6.76 -3.12 18.39
N ALA A 28 6.18 -3.40 17.20
CA ALA A 28 5.17 -2.52 16.64
C ALA A 28 3.88 -2.54 17.49
N ASP A 29 3.44 -3.71 17.93
CA ASP A 29 2.24 -3.84 18.75
C ASP A 29 2.40 -3.17 20.12
N GLU A 30 3.57 -3.29 20.75
CA GLU A 30 3.83 -2.66 22.05
C GLU A 30 3.94 -1.13 21.96
N VAL A 31 4.51 -0.59 20.88
CA VAL A 31 4.71 0.85 20.73
C VAL A 31 3.47 1.57 20.14
N PHE A 32 2.71 0.88 19.28
CA PHE A 32 1.63 1.51 18.53
C PHE A 32 0.22 1.26 19.11
N ASP A 33 0.04 0.24 19.93
CA ASP A 33 -1.31 -0.14 20.39
C ASP A 33 -1.93 0.87 21.35
N ASP A 34 -1.12 1.52 22.20
CA ASP A 34 -1.61 2.50 23.17
C ASP A 34 -1.77 3.91 22.61
N SER A 35 -1.17 4.19 21.44
CA SER A 35 -1.28 5.49 20.78
C SER A 35 -2.54 5.65 19.93
N ARG A 36 -3.42 4.63 19.89
CA ARG A 36 -4.67 4.70 19.14
C ARG A 36 -5.54 5.84 19.67
N PRO A 37 -6.09 6.69 18.77
CA PRO A 37 -6.94 7.77 19.22
C PRO A 37 -8.18 7.21 19.92
N SER A 38 -8.43 7.69 21.14
CA SER A 38 -9.67 7.38 21.85
C SER A 38 -10.87 7.94 21.09
N PHE A 39 -12.05 7.32 21.27
CA PHE A 39 -13.29 7.83 20.69
C PHE A 39 -13.67 9.17 21.37
N LYS A 40 -13.30 10.29 20.72
CA LYS A 40 -13.65 11.66 21.12
C LYS A 40 -14.08 12.43 19.87
N ILE A 41 -14.95 13.40 20.03
CA ILE A 41 -15.39 14.28 18.93
C ILE A 41 -14.19 14.98 18.28
N SER A 42 -13.20 15.37 19.08
CA SER A 42 -11.94 15.97 18.58
C SER A 42 -11.11 15.04 17.67
N ASN A 43 -11.37 13.74 17.72
CA ASN A 43 -10.71 12.73 16.89
C ASN A 43 -11.58 12.31 15.69
N SER A 44 -12.69 13.01 15.44
CA SER A 44 -13.58 12.72 14.32
C SER A 44 -12.90 13.07 13.00
N GLN A 45 -13.08 12.19 12.04
CA GLN A 45 -12.62 12.36 10.67
C GLN A 45 -13.84 12.64 9.80
N PHE A 46 -13.73 13.55 8.87
CA PHE A 46 -14.84 13.93 8.00
C PHE A 46 -14.35 14.33 6.61
N GLY A 47 -15.26 14.28 5.67
CA GLY A 47 -14.97 14.67 4.30
C GLY A 47 -16.24 14.77 3.48
N PHE A 48 -16.11 15.33 2.31
CA PHE A 48 -17.19 15.37 1.34
C PHE A 48 -16.69 14.92 -0.03
N ARG A 49 -17.63 14.48 -0.85
CA ARG A 49 -17.36 14.06 -2.22
C ARG A 49 -18.48 14.52 -3.13
N VAL A 50 -18.12 15.18 -4.21
CA VAL A 50 -19.02 15.54 -5.31
C VAL A 50 -18.67 14.69 -6.53
N ARG A 51 -19.68 14.15 -7.19
CA ARG A 51 -19.55 13.40 -8.44
C ARG A 51 -20.42 14.03 -9.50
N GLY A 52 -19.96 13.99 -10.72
CA GLY A 52 -20.73 14.44 -11.87
C GLY A 52 -20.26 13.79 -13.16
N ASN A 53 -21.10 13.96 -14.17
CA ASN A 53 -20.80 13.55 -15.53
C ASN A 53 -20.86 14.81 -16.41
N SER A 54 -19.96 14.91 -17.35
CA SER A 54 -19.90 16.03 -18.30
C SER A 54 -19.60 15.49 -19.69
N GLU A 55 -20.25 16.04 -20.68
CA GLU A 55 -19.85 15.82 -22.07
C GLU A 55 -18.75 16.80 -22.43
N VAL A 56 -17.64 16.28 -22.93
CA VAL A 56 -16.49 17.06 -23.37
C VAL A 56 -16.23 16.77 -24.83
N SER A 57 -16.22 17.83 -25.64
CA SER A 57 -15.82 17.72 -27.05
C SER A 57 -14.30 17.92 -27.14
N MET A 58 -13.58 16.95 -27.68
CA MET A 58 -12.15 17.02 -27.88
C MET A 58 -11.78 16.31 -29.19
N LEU A 59 -10.97 16.96 -30.03
CA LEU A 59 -10.52 16.43 -31.31
C LEU A 59 -11.67 16.06 -32.29
N GLY A 60 -12.83 16.69 -32.14
CA GLY A 60 -14.02 16.44 -33.00
C GLY A 60 -14.93 15.33 -32.52
N ASP A 61 -14.56 14.60 -31.45
CA ASP A 61 -15.39 13.58 -30.85
C ASP A 61 -15.99 14.06 -29.52
N TYR A 62 -17.09 13.45 -29.11
CA TYR A 62 -17.71 13.67 -27.81
C TYR A 62 -17.35 12.54 -26.85
N TYR A 63 -16.89 12.92 -25.66
CA TYR A 63 -16.51 12.01 -24.59
C TYR A 63 -17.37 12.25 -23.36
N LEU A 64 -17.91 11.19 -22.79
CA LEU A 64 -18.54 11.27 -21.47
C LEU A 64 -17.45 11.15 -20.41
N LEU A 65 -17.25 12.23 -19.68
CA LEU A 65 -16.29 12.32 -18.58
C LEU A 65 -17.01 12.15 -17.26
N ASP A 66 -16.77 11.05 -16.57
CA ASP A 66 -17.16 10.88 -15.17
C ASP A 66 -16.08 11.51 -14.30
N TRP A 67 -16.46 12.37 -13.39
CA TRP A 67 -15.50 13.04 -12.53
C TRP A 67 -15.93 13.05 -11.07
N THR A 68 -14.96 13.17 -10.18
CA THR A 68 -15.13 13.26 -8.74
C THR A 68 -14.19 14.31 -8.17
N VAL A 69 -14.69 15.12 -7.26
CA VAL A 69 -13.88 16.00 -6.39
C VAL A 69 -14.18 15.64 -4.96
N SER A 70 -13.16 15.54 -4.14
CA SER A 70 -13.27 15.18 -2.73
C SER A 70 -12.35 16.01 -1.88
N TRP A 71 -12.78 16.27 -0.65
CA TRP A 71 -11.96 16.79 0.41
C TRP A 71 -12.08 15.90 1.63
N TRP A 72 -10.99 15.73 2.33
CA TRP A 72 -10.89 14.89 3.51
C TRP A 72 -10.09 15.60 4.58
N HIS A 73 -10.61 15.60 5.80
CA HIS A 73 -9.89 15.96 7.01
C HIS A 73 -9.83 14.74 7.93
N GLY A 74 -8.65 14.27 8.22
CA GLY A 74 -8.53 13.04 9.01
C GLY A 74 -7.13 12.77 9.52
N MET A 75 -7.03 11.75 10.33
CA MET A 75 -5.76 11.28 10.87
C MET A 75 -5.02 10.41 9.88
N ARG A 76 -3.72 10.55 9.84
CA ARG A 76 -2.87 9.60 9.15
C ARG A 76 -2.94 8.23 9.84
N SER A 77 -3.02 7.16 9.07
CA SER A 77 -3.03 5.79 9.59
C SER A 77 -1.72 5.37 10.26
N THR A 78 -0.62 6.06 9.95
CA THR A 78 0.70 5.82 10.54
C THR A 78 0.97 6.91 11.57
N PRO A 79 1.18 6.57 12.85
CA PRO A 79 1.50 7.54 13.87
C PRO A 79 2.89 8.15 13.68
N VAL A 80 3.10 9.32 14.24
CA VAL A 80 4.37 10.01 14.27
C VAL A 80 4.92 10.10 15.69
N VAL A 81 6.23 10.21 15.82
CA VAL A 81 6.90 10.34 17.10
C VAL A 81 6.55 11.69 17.72
N LYS A 82 6.15 11.72 19.00
CA LYS A 82 6.02 12.96 19.76
C LYS A 82 7.38 13.64 19.89
N SER A 83 7.45 14.93 19.60
CA SER A 83 8.71 15.66 19.56
C SER A 83 9.42 15.71 20.92
N ASP A 84 8.67 15.64 22.03
CA ASP A 84 9.19 15.57 23.41
C ASP A 84 9.59 14.15 23.84
N GLN A 85 9.27 13.12 23.08
CA GLN A 85 9.50 11.71 23.40
C GLN A 85 10.57 11.04 22.51
N VAL A 86 11.26 11.81 21.70
CA VAL A 86 12.26 11.31 20.73
C VAL A 86 13.37 10.52 21.40
N GLU A 87 13.92 11.04 22.49
CA GLU A 87 15.01 10.39 23.22
C GLU A 87 14.55 9.08 23.87
N ALA A 88 13.36 9.08 24.46
CA ALA A 88 12.77 7.89 25.07
C ALA A 88 12.55 6.78 24.01
N LEU A 89 12.04 7.16 22.83
CA LEU A 89 11.85 6.20 21.72
C LEU A 89 13.17 5.64 21.20
N ASN A 90 14.17 6.48 20.95
CA ASN A 90 15.47 6.05 20.46
C ASN A 90 16.15 5.11 21.49
N THR A 91 16.06 5.45 22.77
CA THR A 91 16.57 4.61 23.86
C THR A 91 15.85 3.25 23.91
N PHE A 92 14.54 3.23 23.73
CA PHE A 92 13.75 2.01 23.69
C PHE A 92 14.17 1.11 22.53
N PHE A 93 14.27 1.65 21.32
CA PHE A 93 14.73 0.89 20.14
C PHE A 93 16.15 0.37 20.31
N PHE A 94 17.06 1.17 20.85
CA PHE A 94 18.43 0.77 21.08
C PHE A 94 18.53 -0.39 22.09
N LYS A 95 17.83 -0.29 23.22
CA LYS A 95 17.77 -1.36 24.23
C LYS A 95 17.15 -2.63 23.65
N HIS A 96 16.12 -2.52 22.84
CA HIS A 96 15.48 -3.65 22.16
C HIS A 96 16.44 -4.35 21.19
N ALA A 97 17.19 -3.58 20.40
CA ALA A 97 18.18 -4.12 19.48
C ALA A 97 19.29 -4.88 20.22
N ILE A 98 19.79 -4.32 21.32
CA ILE A 98 20.80 -4.99 22.17
C ILE A 98 20.24 -6.28 22.76
N SER A 99 19.04 -6.25 23.36
CA SER A 99 18.41 -7.44 23.95
C SER A 99 18.26 -8.56 22.93
N ARG A 100 17.91 -8.22 21.70
CA ARG A 100 17.77 -9.18 20.61
C ARG A 100 19.11 -9.85 20.24
N VAL A 101 20.19 -9.09 20.20
CA VAL A 101 21.53 -9.60 19.87
C VAL A 101 22.14 -10.40 21.02
N SER A 102 21.93 -9.95 22.26
CA SER A 102 22.52 -10.55 23.46
C SER A 102 21.69 -11.68 24.06
N GLY A 103 20.46 -11.93 23.56
CA GLY A 103 19.53 -12.91 24.15
C GLY A 103 18.98 -12.50 25.53
N ASN A 104 19.18 -11.25 25.94
CA ASN A 104 18.63 -10.71 27.17
C ASN A 104 17.12 -10.48 27.09
N PRO A 105 16.40 -10.42 28.22
CA PRO A 105 15.00 -10.03 28.25
C PRO A 105 14.78 -8.68 27.57
N PHE A 106 13.67 -8.54 26.83
CA PHE A 106 13.33 -7.25 26.23
C PHE A 106 13.08 -6.18 27.30
N PRO A 107 13.43 -4.91 27.02
CA PRO A 107 13.14 -3.83 27.94
C PRO A 107 11.63 -3.72 28.17
N PRO A 108 11.19 -3.34 29.37
CA PRO A 108 9.77 -3.11 29.64
C PRO A 108 9.24 -2.01 28.72
N LYS A 109 7.94 -2.08 28.44
CA LYS A 109 7.24 -1.05 27.69
C LYS A 109 7.44 0.31 28.38
N PRO A 110 7.66 1.39 27.62
CA PRO A 110 7.69 2.73 28.20
C PRO A 110 6.33 3.09 28.83
N ASP A 111 6.38 3.72 29.99
CA ASP A 111 5.17 4.18 30.71
C ASP A 111 4.46 5.35 30.01
N GLN A 112 5.06 5.89 28.96
CA GLN A 112 4.57 7.07 28.25
C GLN A 112 4.24 6.74 26.80
N ASP A 113 3.18 7.36 26.30
CA ASP A 113 2.87 7.35 24.88
C ASP A 113 3.95 8.04 24.06
N LEU A 114 4.72 7.25 23.29
CA LEU A 114 5.84 7.75 22.49
C LEU A 114 5.39 8.28 21.12
N MET A 115 4.21 7.91 20.68
CA MET A 115 3.69 8.18 19.35
C MET A 115 2.37 8.94 19.43
N GLU A 116 2.06 9.69 18.38
CA GLU A 116 0.78 10.40 18.25
C GLU A 116 0.23 10.28 16.83
N TYR A 117 -1.10 10.36 16.73
CA TYR A 117 -1.78 10.47 15.45
C TYR A 117 -2.12 11.94 15.20
N LYS A 118 -1.66 12.47 14.08
CA LYS A 118 -1.92 13.85 13.67
C LYS A 118 -2.88 13.93 12.51
N PHE A 119 -3.65 14.99 12.47
CA PHE A 119 -4.56 15.30 11.38
C PHE A 119 -3.81 15.91 10.20
N TYR A 120 -4.37 15.74 9.02
CA TYR A 120 -3.98 16.41 7.79
C TYR A 120 -5.21 16.60 6.91
N ASP A 121 -5.10 17.48 5.94
CA ASP A 121 -6.13 17.71 4.93
C ASP A 121 -5.70 17.10 3.60
N ALA A 122 -6.66 16.59 2.84
CA ALA A 122 -6.43 16.11 1.50
C ALA A 122 -7.52 16.57 0.54
N ILE A 123 -7.12 17.08 -0.60
CA ILE A 123 -8.01 17.40 -1.73
C ILE A 123 -7.69 16.40 -2.83
N GLY A 124 -8.71 15.75 -3.36
CA GLY A 124 -8.57 14.78 -4.42
C GLY A 124 -9.54 15.00 -5.55
N THR A 125 -9.12 14.66 -6.76
CA THR A 125 -9.98 14.58 -7.92
C THR A 125 -9.68 13.32 -8.71
N SER A 126 -10.71 12.75 -9.32
CA SER A 126 -10.55 11.67 -10.28
C SER A 126 -11.44 11.91 -11.49
N CYS A 127 -11.01 11.44 -12.64
CA CYS A 127 -11.81 11.44 -13.84
C CYS A 127 -11.60 10.15 -14.63
N GLN A 128 -12.63 9.74 -15.35
CA GLN A 128 -12.52 8.62 -16.28
C GLN A 128 -13.38 8.86 -17.51
N SER A 129 -12.91 8.36 -18.64
CA SER A 129 -13.66 8.39 -19.90
C SER A 129 -13.34 7.17 -20.75
N TYR A 130 -14.34 6.67 -21.46
CA TYR A 130 -14.12 5.70 -22.51
C TYR A 130 -13.62 6.40 -23.78
N ILE A 131 -12.52 5.89 -24.34
CA ILE A 131 -11.90 6.42 -25.56
C ILE A 131 -12.23 5.46 -26.72
N PRO A 132 -13.19 5.79 -27.61
CA PRO A 132 -13.64 4.89 -28.66
C PRO A 132 -12.53 4.46 -29.62
N SER A 133 -11.66 5.39 -30.02
CA SER A 133 -10.55 5.11 -30.93
C SER A 133 -9.55 4.10 -30.37
N LEU A 134 -9.36 4.08 -29.05
CA LEU A 134 -8.48 3.14 -28.34
C LEU A 134 -9.22 1.92 -27.80
N LYS A 135 -10.56 1.91 -27.88
CA LYS A 135 -11.43 0.86 -27.31
C LYS A 135 -11.08 0.54 -25.85
N GLY A 136 -10.87 1.58 -25.05
CA GLY A 136 -10.45 1.43 -23.66
C GLY A 136 -10.90 2.61 -22.80
N VAL A 137 -10.69 2.48 -21.49
CA VAL A 137 -11.02 3.50 -20.49
C VAL A 137 -9.74 4.14 -20.00
N LEU A 138 -9.65 5.44 -20.14
CA LEU A 138 -8.61 6.26 -19.52
C LEU A 138 -9.12 6.78 -18.19
N ARG A 139 -8.29 6.62 -17.14
CA ARG A 139 -8.55 7.16 -15.80
C ARG A 139 -7.40 8.05 -15.36
N GLY A 140 -7.74 9.16 -14.74
CA GLY A 140 -6.80 10.07 -14.10
C GLY A 140 -7.18 10.30 -12.65
N GLU A 141 -6.20 10.33 -11.76
CA GLU A 141 -6.38 10.61 -10.35
C GLU A 141 -5.33 11.61 -9.90
N PHE A 142 -5.74 12.52 -9.04
CA PHE A 142 -4.85 13.51 -8.44
C PHE A 142 -5.26 13.72 -6.98
N SER A 143 -4.28 13.84 -6.09
CA SER A 143 -4.50 14.29 -4.73
C SER A 143 -3.40 15.24 -4.26
N TYR A 144 -3.78 16.19 -3.43
CA TYR A 144 -2.88 17.09 -2.72
C TYR A 144 -3.15 16.97 -1.23
N GLU A 145 -2.14 16.56 -0.48
CA GLU A 145 -2.18 16.34 0.95
C GLU A 145 -1.45 17.50 1.63
N ILE A 146 -2.15 18.19 2.55
CA ILE A 146 -1.69 19.41 3.21
C ILE A 146 -1.39 19.07 4.66
N GLY A 147 -0.20 19.44 5.11
CA GLY A 147 0.20 19.23 6.50
C GLY A 147 0.36 17.74 6.86
N LEU A 148 0.73 16.89 5.90
CA LEU A 148 0.92 15.47 6.14
C LEU A 148 2.00 15.24 7.21
N PRO A 149 1.65 14.64 8.37
CA PRO A 149 2.61 14.43 9.43
C PRO A 149 3.62 13.34 9.07
N VAL A 150 4.90 13.58 9.29
CA VAL A 150 5.99 12.68 8.96
C VAL A 150 7.04 12.64 10.04
N ASN A 151 7.67 11.49 10.23
CA ASN A 151 8.79 11.34 11.15
C ASN A 151 10.07 11.90 10.53
N LYS A 152 10.85 12.63 11.33
CA LYS A 152 12.20 13.07 10.98
C LYS A 152 13.23 12.12 11.51
N THR A 153 14.27 11.88 10.72
CA THR A 153 15.44 11.07 11.13
C THR A 153 16.72 11.75 10.66
N GLU A 154 17.80 11.55 11.37
CA GLU A 154 19.11 12.09 11.00
C GLU A 154 19.79 11.24 9.93
N ASP A 155 19.83 9.94 10.15
CA ASP A 155 20.54 8.96 9.31
C ASP A 155 19.60 7.88 8.72
N GLY A 156 18.32 8.08 8.88
CA GLY A 156 17.30 7.12 8.49
C GLY A 156 17.00 6.06 9.55
N THR A 157 17.68 6.05 10.70
CA THR A 157 17.45 5.11 11.81
C THR A 157 17.13 5.83 13.12
N THR A 158 17.78 6.94 13.39
CA THR A 158 17.62 7.72 14.62
C THR A 158 16.54 8.78 14.43
N PHE A 159 15.46 8.70 15.18
CA PHE A 159 14.41 9.71 15.15
C PHE A 159 14.88 11.03 15.73
N THR A 160 14.52 12.13 15.08
CA THR A 160 14.82 13.51 15.54
C THR A 160 13.55 14.31 15.78
N GLY A 161 12.38 13.72 15.60
CA GLY A 161 11.08 14.34 15.84
C GLY A 161 10.07 14.06 14.75
N ASN A 162 9.10 14.95 14.64
CA ASN A 162 8.13 14.96 13.54
C ASN A 162 8.10 16.32 12.84
N SER A 163 7.51 16.37 11.67
CA SER A 163 7.17 17.60 10.97
C SER A 163 5.96 17.38 10.08
N GLU A 164 5.46 18.44 9.56
CA GLU A 164 4.41 18.45 8.54
C GLU A 164 5.02 18.78 7.19
N ARG A 165 4.47 18.19 6.15
CA ARG A 165 4.84 18.50 4.77
C ARG A 165 3.63 18.35 3.87
N ASP A 166 3.68 19.00 2.74
CA ASP A 166 2.71 18.79 1.68
C ASP A 166 3.20 17.70 0.73
N GLN A 167 2.24 17.03 0.11
CA GLN A 167 2.52 15.97 -0.85
C GLN A 167 1.47 15.98 -1.95
N MET A 168 1.93 15.79 -3.17
CA MET A 168 1.10 15.66 -4.35
C MET A 168 1.22 14.24 -4.91
N ASN A 169 0.09 13.64 -5.24
CA ASN A 169 0.03 12.34 -5.90
C ASN A 169 -0.76 12.50 -7.21
N ALA A 170 -0.27 11.88 -8.26
CA ALA A 170 -0.94 11.86 -9.55
C ALA A 170 -0.81 10.47 -10.18
N GLY A 171 -1.90 9.98 -10.75
CA GLY A 171 -1.95 8.69 -11.40
C GLY A 171 -2.73 8.75 -12.71
N VAL A 172 -2.30 7.95 -13.68
CA VAL A 172 -3.01 7.73 -14.93
C VAL A 172 -3.01 6.24 -15.20
N THR A 173 -4.19 5.70 -15.56
CA THR A 173 -4.36 4.28 -15.90
C THR A 173 -5.18 4.16 -17.17
N PHE A 174 -4.77 3.28 -18.05
CA PHE A 174 -5.50 2.92 -19.25
C PHE A 174 -5.86 1.44 -19.18
N ASP A 175 -7.18 1.17 -19.22
CA ASP A 175 -7.75 -0.17 -19.17
C ASP A 175 -8.33 -0.52 -20.54
N ARG A 176 -7.88 -1.62 -21.10
CA ARG A 176 -8.36 -2.09 -22.41
C ARG A 176 -8.64 -3.58 -22.40
N PRO A 177 -9.86 -4.02 -22.77
CA PRO A 177 -10.11 -5.40 -23.13
C PRO A 177 -9.46 -5.71 -24.49
N VAL A 178 -8.68 -6.77 -24.56
CA VAL A 178 -8.00 -7.21 -25.78
C VAL A 178 -8.54 -8.58 -26.19
N LEU A 179 -9.06 -8.65 -27.40
CA LEU A 179 -9.50 -9.90 -28.02
C LEU A 179 -8.36 -10.44 -28.87
N ILE A 180 -7.92 -11.65 -28.58
CA ILE A 180 -6.89 -12.33 -29.36
C ILE A 180 -7.54 -13.58 -29.99
N PRO A 181 -7.84 -13.59 -31.31
CA PRO A 181 -8.65 -14.62 -31.93
C PRO A 181 -8.16 -16.06 -31.68
N TRP A 182 -6.86 -16.31 -31.82
CA TRP A 182 -6.30 -17.64 -31.62
C TRP A 182 -6.35 -18.15 -30.16
N LEU A 183 -6.47 -17.22 -29.16
CA LEU A 183 -6.73 -17.59 -27.76
C LEU A 183 -8.21 -17.92 -27.57
N GLN A 184 -9.11 -17.15 -28.21
CA GLN A 184 -10.56 -17.39 -28.15
C GLN A 184 -10.92 -18.78 -28.71
N ASP A 185 -10.31 -19.17 -29.82
CA ASP A 185 -10.47 -20.51 -30.41
C ASP A 185 -10.06 -21.63 -29.44
N ARG A 186 -9.28 -21.31 -28.41
CA ARG A 186 -8.83 -22.23 -27.35
C ARG A 186 -9.60 -22.05 -26.03
N GLY A 187 -10.73 -21.36 -26.06
CA GLY A 187 -11.61 -21.18 -24.91
C GLY A 187 -11.17 -20.09 -23.92
N TRP A 188 -10.27 -19.18 -24.34
CA TRP A 188 -9.94 -17.99 -23.55
C TRP A 188 -10.98 -16.91 -23.80
N ASP A 189 -11.35 -16.23 -22.70
CA ASP A 189 -12.14 -15.00 -22.78
C ASP A 189 -11.25 -13.81 -23.19
N VAL A 190 -11.79 -12.62 -23.00
CA VAL A 190 -11.08 -11.36 -23.19
C VAL A 190 -9.88 -11.28 -22.24
N LEU A 191 -8.75 -10.77 -22.71
CA LEU A 191 -7.65 -10.32 -21.87
C LEU A 191 -7.95 -8.90 -21.40
N ASP A 192 -8.18 -8.71 -20.13
CA ASP A 192 -8.26 -7.38 -19.53
C ASP A 192 -6.84 -6.89 -19.23
N CYS A 193 -6.38 -5.90 -19.98
CA CYS A 193 -5.07 -5.28 -19.82
C CYS A 193 -5.23 -3.90 -19.17
N SER A 194 -4.49 -3.63 -18.13
CA SER A 194 -4.40 -2.34 -17.45
C SER A 194 -2.94 -1.92 -17.37
N ILE A 195 -2.63 -0.74 -17.89
CA ILE A 195 -1.31 -0.13 -17.78
C ILE A 195 -1.47 1.22 -17.09
N GLY A 196 -0.61 1.50 -16.14
CA GLY A 196 -0.72 2.74 -15.38
C GLY A 196 0.61 3.28 -14.89
N THR A 197 0.57 4.52 -14.48
CA THR A 197 1.65 5.19 -13.78
C THR A 197 1.08 5.95 -12.60
N PHE A 198 1.81 5.94 -11.50
CA PHE A 198 1.50 6.70 -10.30
C PHE A 198 2.75 7.42 -9.83
N SER A 199 2.67 8.73 -9.72
CA SER A 199 3.77 9.59 -9.29
C SER A 199 3.41 10.31 -8.01
N GLN A 200 4.38 10.41 -7.12
CA GLN A 200 4.30 11.13 -5.86
C GLN A 200 5.39 12.19 -5.83
N TYR A 201 5.02 13.40 -5.46
CA TYR A 201 5.94 14.52 -5.27
C TYR A 201 5.81 15.07 -3.85
N LYS A 202 6.92 15.20 -3.16
CA LYS A 202 7.03 15.66 -1.76
C LYS A 202 7.61 17.06 -1.73
N PHE A 203 6.89 17.99 -1.09
CA PHE A 203 7.36 19.37 -0.91
C PHE A 203 8.26 19.48 0.34
N GLY A 204 9.11 20.50 0.36
CA GLY A 204 10.00 20.75 1.49
C GLY A 204 11.26 19.89 1.53
N ASP A 205 11.88 19.80 2.70
CA ASP A 205 13.09 19.01 2.92
C ASP A 205 12.76 17.52 3.05
N VAL A 206 13.19 16.74 2.10
CA VAL A 206 12.99 15.28 2.05
C VAL A 206 14.19 14.49 2.59
N GLY A 207 15.36 15.12 2.69
CA GLY A 207 16.61 14.43 3.06
C GLY A 207 16.65 13.94 4.51
N ARG A 208 15.82 14.54 5.38
CA ARG A 208 15.76 14.24 6.81
C ARG A 208 14.44 13.59 7.24
N VAL A 209 13.64 13.16 6.28
CA VAL A 209 12.36 12.53 6.56
C VAL A 209 12.43 11.06 6.19
N ARG A 210 12.25 10.20 7.16
CA ARG A 210 12.04 8.78 6.92
C ARG A 210 10.57 8.45 7.05
N GLU A 211 9.99 8.01 5.99
CA GLU A 211 8.78 7.21 6.05
C GLU A 211 9.16 5.79 6.46
N THR A 212 8.23 5.07 7.03
CA THR A 212 8.41 3.70 7.54
C THR A 212 9.03 2.73 6.50
N PHE A 213 9.13 3.13 5.24
CA PHE A 213 9.72 2.42 4.11
C PHE A 213 10.70 3.28 3.29
N GLY A 214 11.44 4.14 3.95
CA GLY A 214 12.74 4.63 3.48
C GLY A 214 12.80 5.45 2.19
N TRP A 215 11.82 6.28 1.87
CA TRP A 215 11.79 7.01 0.62
C TRP A 215 12.44 8.39 0.75
N LYS A 216 13.72 8.46 0.41
CA LYS A 216 14.52 9.69 0.50
C LYS A 216 14.26 10.69 -0.62
N ASP A 217 13.62 10.29 -1.74
CA ASP A 217 13.50 11.15 -2.89
C ASP A 217 12.25 12.02 -2.86
N ARG A 218 12.41 13.21 -3.42
CA ARG A 218 11.33 14.15 -3.61
C ARG A 218 10.27 13.62 -4.58
N THR A 219 10.69 12.93 -5.62
CA THR A 219 9.81 12.38 -6.64
C THR A 219 9.96 10.87 -6.72
N GLN A 220 8.83 10.20 -6.85
CA GLN A 220 8.78 8.77 -7.06
C GLN A 220 7.69 8.44 -8.05
N THR A 221 8.00 7.58 -9.01
CA THR A 221 7.05 7.10 -10.00
C THR A 221 7.06 5.59 -10.04
N ASN A 222 5.86 5.03 -10.01
CA ASN A 222 5.61 3.60 -10.20
C ASN A 222 4.94 3.39 -11.55
N PHE A 223 5.36 2.37 -12.27
CA PHE A 223 4.69 1.85 -13.45
C PHE A 223 4.05 0.52 -13.10
N THR A 224 2.80 0.33 -13.54
CA THR A 224 2.04 -0.89 -13.26
C THR A 224 1.54 -1.51 -14.55
N LEU A 225 1.55 -2.83 -14.61
CA LEU A 225 0.93 -3.62 -15.67
C LEU A 225 0.13 -4.72 -14.99
N LEU A 226 -1.15 -4.79 -15.30
CA LEU A 226 -2.04 -5.86 -14.86
C LEU A 226 -2.65 -6.52 -16.10
N ILE A 227 -2.51 -7.83 -16.20
CA ILE A 227 -3.16 -8.65 -17.22
C ILE A 227 -3.94 -9.72 -16.51
N LYS A 228 -5.23 -9.81 -16.78
CA LYS A 228 -6.09 -10.87 -16.27
C LYS A 228 -6.97 -11.42 -17.36
N SER A 229 -7.31 -12.69 -17.24
CA SER A 229 -8.23 -13.33 -18.17
C SER A 229 -8.99 -14.44 -17.46
N ARG A 230 -9.89 -15.04 -18.22
CA ARG A 230 -10.62 -16.23 -17.83
C ARG A 230 -10.57 -17.19 -19.00
N PHE A 231 -10.49 -18.45 -18.74
CA PHE A 231 -10.64 -19.45 -19.77
C PHE A 231 -11.31 -20.71 -19.24
N TYR A 232 -11.75 -21.56 -20.15
CA TYR A 232 -12.47 -22.78 -19.85
C TYR A 232 -13.71 -22.55 -19.00
N HIS A 233 -14.70 -21.83 -19.57
CA HIS A 233 -15.95 -21.41 -18.88
C HIS A 233 -15.72 -20.61 -17.57
N SER A 234 -14.68 -19.82 -17.55
CA SER A 234 -14.27 -19.01 -16.39
C SER A 234 -13.80 -19.81 -15.16
N GLU A 235 -13.55 -21.11 -15.31
CA GLU A 235 -13.00 -21.92 -14.22
C GLU A 235 -11.55 -21.55 -13.89
N PHE A 236 -10.77 -21.22 -14.91
CA PHE A 236 -9.38 -20.80 -14.73
C PHE A 236 -9.22 -19.30 -14.92
N ARG A 237 -8.57 -18.65 -13.98
CA ARG A 237 -8.39 -17.20 -13.94
C ARG A 237 -6.92 -16.85 -13.72
N PRO A 238 -6.12 -16.74 -14.79
CA PRO A 238 -4.77 -16.24 -14.70
C PRO A 238 -4.77 -14.74 -14.45
N VAL A 239 -3.87 -14.30 -13.56
CA VAL A 239 -3.60 -12.90 -13.29
C VAL A 239 -2.09 -12.71 -13.27
N MET A 240 -1.61 -11.75 -14.02
CA MET A 240 -0.24 -11.28 -13.99
C MET A 240 -0.22 -9.82 -13.56
N ASN A 241 0.56 -9.51 -12.56
CA ASN A 241 0.75 -8.16 -12.05
C ASN A 241 2.25 -7.85 -12.04
N PHE A 242 2.60 -6.67 -12.52
CA PHE A 242 3.96 -6.17 -12.53
C PHE A 242 3.98 -4.73 -12.06
N LEU A 243 4.90 -4.40 -11.17
CA LEU A 243 5.16 -3.06 -10.70
C LEU A 243 6.65 -2.77 -10.82
N TYR A 244 6.98 -1.65 -11.42
CA TYR A 244 8.33 -1.12 -11.49
C TYR A 244 8.37 0.30 -10.93
N ASN A 245 9.31 0.54 -10.05
CA ASN A 245 9.56 1.85 -9.46
C ASN A 245 10.81 2.48 -10.07
N THR A 246 10.77 3.80 -10.31
CA THR A 246 11.90 4.55 -10.89
C THR A 246 13.19 4.49 -10.07
N ARG A 247 13.13 3.96 -8.84
CA ARG A 247 14.29 3.67 -8.00
C ARG A 247 14.87 2.27 -8.21
N ASN A 248 14.58 1.66 -9.37
CA ASN A 248 15.11 0.37 -9.75
C ASN A 248 14.74 -0.78 -8.81
N TRP A 249 13.56 -0.73 -8.24
CA TRP A 249 12.96 -1.86 -7.55
C TRP A 249 11.57 -2.16 -8.12
N GLY A 250 11.13 -3.35 -7.92
CA GLY A 250 9.78 -3.74 -8.33
C GLY A 250 9.45 -5.17 -7.92
N TYR A 251 8.27 -5.56 -8.28
CA TYR A 251 7.86 -6.94 -8.16
C TYR A 251 7.04 -7.36 -9.36
N GLY A 252 7.07 -8.67 -9.63
CA GLY A 252 6.13 -9.31 -10.52
C GLY A 252 5.41 -10.43 -9.78
N ALA A 253 4.17 -10.67 -10.13
CA ALA A 253 3.40 -11.78 -9.60
C ALA A 253 2.57 -12.42 -10.71
N PHE A 254 2.55 -13.73 -10.72
CA PHE A 254 1.65 -14.53 -11.53
C PHE A 254 0.82 -15.41 -10.62
N VAL A 255 -0.50 -15.40 -10.78
CA VAL A 255 -1.43 -16.23 -10.03
C VAL A 255 -2.37 -16.92 -10.99
N LEU A 256 -2.47 -18.23 -10.90
CA LEU A 256 -3.50 -19.02 -11.56
C LEU A 256 -4.51 -19.48 -10.52
N ALA A 257 -5.73 -19.03 -10.62
CA ALA A 257 -6.82 -19.54 -9.81
C ALA A 257 -7.67 -20.53 -10.62
N TRP A 258 -8.03 -21.66 -10.00
CA TRP A 258 -8.96 -22.65 -10.50
C TRP A 258 -10.18 -22.73 -9.60
N LEU A 259 -11.37 -22.59 -10.20
CA LEU A 259 -12.67 -22.59 -9.54
C LEU A 259 -13.52 -23.74 -10.08
N PRO A 260 -13.30 -24.97 -9.60
CA PRO A 260 -14.05 -26.15 -10.09
C PRO A 260 -15.54 -26.10 -9.70
N THR A 261 -15.87 -25.31 -8.68
CA THR A 261 -17.24 -25.06 -8.25
C THR A 261 -17.39 -23.62 -7.78
N VAL A 262 -18.62 -23.17 -7.56
CA VAL A 262 -18.90 -21.81 -7.04
C VAL A 262 -18.38 -21.60 -5.63
N HIS A 263 -18.10 -22.65 -4.90
CA HIS A 263 -17.65 -22.60 -3.49
C HIS A 263 -16.14 -22.86 -3.31
N MET A 264 -15.49 -23.50 -4.27
CA MET A 264 -14.10 -23.92 -4.12
C MET A 264 -13.19 -23.11 -5.01
N ARG A 265 -12.09 -22.63 -4.44
CA ARG A 265 -11.03 -21.93 -5.15
C ARG A 265 -9.68 -22.47 -4.78
N TYR A 266 -8.92 -22.89 -5.77
CA TYR A 266 -7.51 -23.23 -5.65
C TYR A 266 -6.69 -22.15 -6.34
N SER A 267 -5.61 -21.70 -5.73
CA SER A 267 -4.72 -20.72 -6.36
C SER A 267 -3.29 -21.14 -6.20
N LEU A 268 -2.57 -21.18 -7.31
CA LEU A 268 -1.12 -21.33 -7.36
C LEU A 268 -0.53 -20.01 -7.83
N GLY A 269 0.43 -19.47 -7.12
CA GLY A 269 1.05 -18.21 -7.48
C GLY A 269 2.54 -18.20 -7.25
N PHE A 270 3.21 -17.44 -8.09
CA PHE A 270 4.61 -17.13 -7.98
C PHE A 270 4.79 -15.61 -7.94
N MET A 271 5.56 -15.12 -6.99
CA MET A 271 5.93 -13.72 -6.87
C MET A 271 7.45 -13.62 -6.82
N TRP A 272 7.99 -12.67 -7.57
CA TRP A 272 9.42 -12.34 -7.54
C TRP A 272 9.59 -10.86 -7.23
N ILE A 273 10.63 -10.56 -6.46
CA ILE A 273 10.97 -9.20 -6.06
C ILE A 273 12.37 -8.92 -6.59
N PHE A 274 12.57 -7.74 -7.17
CA PHE A 274 13.88 -7.30 -7.61
C PHE A 274 14.17 -5.91 -7.08
N ALA A 275 15.40 -5.69 -6.65
CA ALA A 275 15.90 -4.39 -6.24
C ALA A 275 17.36 -4.27 -6.69
N ARG A 276 17.71 -3.14 -7.32
CA ARG A 276 19.08 -2.92 -7.78
C ARG A 276 19.99 -2.42 -6.66
N ASP A 277 19.42 -1.71 -5.69
CA ASP A 277 20.16 -1.18 -4.55
C ASP A 277 19.46 -1.58 -3.24
N PRO A 278 20.02 -2.54 -2.50
CA PRO A 278 19.47 -2.99 -1.24
C PRO A 278 19.47 -1.93 -0.14
N THR A 279 20.24 -0.89 -0.24
CA THR A 279 20.32 0.14 0.81
C THR A 279 19.22 1.18 0.72
N ASP A 280 18.59 1.36 -0.43
CA ASP A 280 17.67 2.46 -0.74
C ASP A 280 16.19 2.15 -0.50
N SER A 281 15.80 0.91 -0.32
CA SER A 281 14.40 0.54 -0.14
C SER A 281 14.20 -0.46 1.00
N GLY A 282 13.13 -0.28 1.79
CA GLY A 282 12.68 -1.32 2.72
C GLY A 282 12.28 -2.64 2.03
N VAL A 283 12.17 -2.64 0.70
CA VAL A 283 11.95 -3.81 -0.17
C VAL A 283 13.25 -4.59 -0.36
N ALA A 284 14.40 -3.96 -0.20
CA ALA A 284 15.71 -4.59 -0.37
C ALA A 284 16.00 -5.69 0.65
N SER A 285 15.42 -5.62 1.83
CA SER A 285 15.44 -6.76 2.78
C SER A 285 14.69 -7.98 2.25
N SER A 286 14.00 -7.86 1.13
CA SER A 286 13.21 -8.89 0.46
C SER A 286 13.75 -9.26 -0.92
N GLU A 287 14.98 -8.83 -1.28
CA GLU A 287 15.59 -9.07 -2.61
C GLU A 287 15.70 -10.57 -2.96
N ASN A 288 15.70 -11.46 -1.98
CA ASN A 288 15.62 -12.90 -2.17
C ASN A 288 14.25 -13.45 -1.73
N GLY A 289 13.23 -12.61 -1.73
CA GLY A 289 11.88 -12.93 -1.28
C GLY A 289 11.00 -13.53 -2.35
N ASP A 290 11.59 -14.21 -3.35
CA ASP A 290 10.81 -14.97 -4.32
C ASP A 290 9.95 -16.00 -3.60
N MET A 291 8.67 -16.01 -3.92
CA MET A 291 7.71 -16.80 -3.19
C MET A 291 6.84 -17.59 -4.15
N LEU A 292 6.83 -18.91 -3.93
CA LEU A 292 5.81 -19.79 -4.48
C LEU A 292 4.76 -20.03 -3.40
N PHE A 293 3.49 -19.85 -3.71
CA PHE A 293 2.42 -20.09 -2.76
C PHE A 293 1.28 -20.89 -3.37
N PHE A 294 0.63 -21.66 -2.51
CA PHE A 294 -0.60 -22.36 -2.80
C PHE A 294 -1.66 -21.95 -1.79
N LYS A 295 -2.88 -21.65 -2.26
CA LYS A 295 -4.01 -21.27 -1.43
C LYS A 295 -5.25 -22.05 -1.80
N ILE A 296 -5.95 -22.54 -0.78
CA ILE A 296 -7.29 -23.12 -0.91
C ILE A 296 -8.26 -22.16 -0.23
N GLY A 297 -9.36 -21.82 -0.91
CA GLY A 297 -10.46 -21.03 -0.37
C GLY A 297 -11.77 -21.80 -0.53
N TYR A 298 -12.62 -21.67 0.47
CA TYR A 298 -14.01 -22.13 0.41
C TYR A 298 -14.92 -20.95 0.78
N GLU A 299 -15.90 -20.68 -0.08
CA GLU A 299 -16.90 -19.62 0.13
C GLU A 299 -18.23 -20.29 0.49
N PHE A 300 -18.80 -19.89 1.62
CA PHE A 300 -20.05 -20.41 2.15
C PHE A 300 -21.27 -19.78 1.50
#